data_1694c10fb26c61e60750caad3a0d3a99
#
_entry.id   1694c10fb26c61e60750caad3a0d3a99
#
_cell.length_a   1.000
_cell.length_b   1.000
_cell.length_c   1.000
_cell.angle_alpha   90.00
_cell.angle_beta   90.00
_cell.angle_gamma   90.00
#
_symmetry.space_group_name_H-M   'P 1'
#
loop_
_entity.id
_entity.type
_entity.pdbx_description
1 polymer ?
#
loop_
_entity_poly.entity_id
_entity_poly.type
_entity_poly.pdbx_seq_one_letter_code
_entity_poly.pdbx_strand_id
1 'polypeptide(L)' 'SEFHQQHAERATAEARRLLEQRQALGARWLGWVATELYHLKPPEFAAMVRRELARLNEG' A
#
# COMPACT_ATOMS: atom_id res chain seq x y z
N SER A 1 7.55 10.36 16.35
CA SER A 1 6.68 11.53 16.52
C SER A 1 5.27 11.23 16.04
N GLU A 2 4.34 12.06 16.43
CA GLU A 2 2.95 11.91 16.02
C GLU A 2 2.79 11.94 14.51
N PHE A 3 3.52 12.84 13.86
CA PHE A 3 3.47 12.96 12.41
C PHE A 3 3.84 11.65 11.72
N HIS A 4 4.94 11.05 12.15
CA HIS A 4 5.40 9.79 11.58
C HIS A 4 4.40 8.65 11.86
N GLN A 5 3.85 8.63 13.06
CA GLN A 5 2.90 7.60 13.45
C GLN A 5 1.60 7.68 12.64
N GLN A 6 1.10 8.88 12.40
CA GLN A 6 -0.10 9.07 11.58
C GLN A 6 0.13 8.59 10.15
N HIS A 7 1.31 8.88 9.61
CA HIS A 7 1.65 8.43 8.28
C HIS A 7 1.75 6.91 8.20
N ALA A 8 2.30 6.29 9.23
CA ALA A 8 2.41 4.84 9.29
C ALA A 8 1.03 4.18 9.33
N GLU A 9 0.13 4.71 10.14
CA GLU A 9 -1.23 4.18 10.22
C GLU A 9 -1.97 4.30 8.90
N ARG A 10 -1.83 5.45 8.24
CA ARG A 10 -2.45 5.66 6.93
C ARG A 10 -1.85 4.75 5.88
N ALA A 11 -0.53 4.52 5.95
CA ALA A 11 0.12 3.61 5.02
C ALA A 11 -0.39 2.19 5.20
N THR A 12 -0.58 1.75 6.44
CA THR A 12 -1.12 0.42 6.73
C THR A 12 -2.54 0.29 6.19
N ALA A 13 -3.38 1.29 6.43
CA ALA A 13 -4.76 1.28 5.94
C ALA A 13 -4.81 1.21 4.42
N GLU A 14 -3.95 1.99 3.76
CA GLU A 14 -3.89 1.99 2.29
C GLU A 14 -3.41 0.64 1.76
N ALA A 15 -2.40 0.05 2.41
CA ALA A 15 -1.90 -1.27 2.02
C ALA A 15 -3.00 -2.33 2.14
N ARG A 16 -3.80 -2.25 3.19
CA ARG A 16 -4.91 -3.19 3.37
C ARG A 16 -5.96 -3.03 2.28
N ARG A 17 -6.25 -1.80 1.91
CA ARG A 17 -7.19 -1.52 0.82
C ARG A 17 -6.72 -2.16 -0.48
N LEU A 18 -5.43 -2.04 -0.77
CA LEU A 18 -4.85 -2.65 -1.97
C LEU A 18 -4.92 -4.17 -1.92
N LEU A 19 -4.63 -4.75 -0.75
CA LEU A 19 -4.68 -6.20 -0.57
C LEU A 19 -6.08 -6.77 -0.75
N GLU A 20 -7.10 -6.03 -0.36
CA GLU A 20 -8.48 -6.48 -0.49
C GLU A 20 -8.87 -6.76 -1.93
N GLN A 21 -8.21 -6.13 -2.89
CA GLN A 21 -8.52 -6.30 -4.30
C GLN A 21 -7.75 -7.45 -4.95
N ARG A 22 -6.86 -8.08 -4.20
CA ARG A 22 -6.00 -9.13 -4.76
C ARG A 22 -6.79 -10.29 -5.35
N GLN A 23 -7.76 -10.79 -4.61
CA GLN A 23 -8.54 -11.93 -5.06
C GLN A 23 -9.42 -11.56 -6.25
N ALA A 24 -10.05 -10.40 -6.20
CA ALA A 24 -10.94 -9.95 -7.26
C ALA A 24 -10.20 -9.71 -8.57
N LEU A 25 -8.99 -9.15 -8.50
CA LEU A 25 -8.23 -8.80 -9.69
C LEU A 25 -7.36 -9.95 -10.23
N GLY A 26 -7.00 -10.88 -9.36
CA GLY A 26 -6.18 -12.03 -9.77
C GLY A 26 -4.86 -11.61 -10.41
N ALA A 27 -4.57 -12.12 -11.61
CA ALA A 27 -3.31 -11.85 -12.27
C ALA A 27 -3.06 -10.38 -12.58
N ARG A 28 -4.11 -9.55 -12.61
CA ARG A 28 -3.98 -8.12 -12.90
C ARG A 28 -3.64 -7.30 -11.65
N TRP A 29 -3.67 -7.93 -10.48
CA TRP A 29 -3.50 -7.21 -9.21
C TRP A 29 -2.15 -6.48 -9.12
N LEU A 30 -1.06 -7.15 -9.50
CA LEU A 30 0.28 -6.54 -9.38
C LEU A 30 0.41 -5.27 -10.24
N GLY A 31 -0.08 -5.30 -11.47
CA GLY A 31 -0.07 -4.13 -12.33
C GLY A 31 -0.94 -3.00 -11.77
N TRP A 32 -2.09 -3.37 -11.26
CA TRP A 32 -2.99 -2.39 -10.64
C TRP A 32 -2.35 -1.75 -9.41
N VAL A 33 -1.70 -2.56 -8.55
CA VAL A 33 -1.00 -2.04 -7.38
C VAL A 33 0.09 -1.07 -7.78
N ALA A 34 0.87 -1.42 -8.80
CA ALA A 34 1.94 -0.54 -9.27
C ALA A 34 1.38 0.83 -9.70
N THR A 35 0.26 0.83 -10.39
CA THR A 35 -0.41 2.05 -10.82
C THR A 35 -0.89 2.87 -9.62
N GLU A 36 -1.51 2.19 -8.63
CA GLU A 36 -1.99 2.86 -7.43
C GLU A 36 -0.85 3.48 -6.65
N LEU A 37 0.25 2.76 -6.50
CA LEU A 37 1.42 3.29 -5.78
C LEU A 37 2.02 4.49 -6.51
N TYR A 38 2.01 4.46 -7.83
CA TYR A 38 2.53 5.56 -8.63
C TYR A 38 1.76 6.86 -8.39
N HIS A 39 0.46 6.76 -8.12
CA HIS A 39 -0.39 7.91 -7.88
C HIS A 39 -0.35 8.43 -6.45
N LEU A 40 0.24 7.69 -5.54
CA LEU A 40 0.35 8.13 -4.15
C LEU A 40 1.42 9.21 -4.01
N LYS A 41 1.11 10.24 -3.23
CA LYS A 41 2.02 11.36 -2.98
C LYS A 41 2.04 11.67 -1.50
N PRO A 42 3.17 12.08 -0.95
CA PRO A 42 4.47 12.18 -1.62
C PRO A 42 5.11 10.82 -1.84
N PRO A 43 6.23 10.73 -2.60
CA PRO A 43 6.91 9.46 -2.85
C PRO A 43 7.28 8.69 -1.58
N GLU A 44 7.60 9.41 -0.51
CA GLU A 44 7.93 8.79 0.78
C GLU A 44 6.74 8.00 1.32
N PHE A 45 5.53 8.52 1.15
CA PHE A 45 4.32 7.84 1.58
C PHE A 45 4.08 6.58 0.73
N ALA A 46 4.28 6.69 -0.59
CA ALA A 46 4.14 5.54 -1.47
C ALA A 46 5.11 4.43 -1.07
N ALA A 47 6.34 4.80 -0.70
CA ALA A 47 7.33 3.83 -0.24
C ALA A 47 6.88 3.14 1.05
N MET A 48 6.26 3.89 1.96
CA MET A 48 5.73 3.33 3.20
C MET A 48 4.61 2.33 2.91
N VAL A 49 3.71 2.68 2.00
CA VAL A 49 2.60 1.80 1.62
C VAL A 49 3.14 0.52 0.99
N ARG A 50 4.11 0.66 0.11
CA ARG A 50 4.74 -0.48 -0.55
C ARG A 50 5.34 -1.44 0.47
N ARG A 51 6.05 -0.90 1.46
CA ARG A 51 6.66 -1.69 2.52
C ARG A 51 5.62 -2.41 3.36
N GLU A 52 4.56 -1.71 3.74
CA GLU A 52 3.48 -2.30 4.51
C GLU A 52 2.77 -3.37 3.72
N LEU A 53 2.56 -3.13 2.43
CA LEU A 53 1.92 -4.11 1.56
C LEU A 53 2.74 -5.40 1.50
N ALA A 54 4.05 -5.29 1.36
CA ALA A 54 4.94 -6.45 1.34
C ALA A 54 4.85 -7.23 2.66
N ARG A 55 4.87 -6.51 3.79
CA ARG A 55 4.77 -7.12 5.09
C ARG A 55 3.45 -7.87 5.28
N LEU A 56 2.35 -7.25 4.92
CA LEU A 56 1.01 -7.83 5.08
C LEU A 56 0.79 -8.99 4.11
N ASN A 57 1.36 -8.88 2.92
CA ASN A 57 1.20 -9.90 1.90
C ASN A 57 1.93 -11.20 2.24
N GLU A 58 3.01 -11.10 3.01
CA GLU A 58 3.75 -12.27 3.47
C GLU A 58 3.06 -12.99 4.61
N GLY A 59 2.33 -12.24 5.40
CA GLY A 59 1.59 -12.78 6.53
C GLY A 59 0.34 -13.45 6.12
#